data_e251a11edc1ca49ce97f0ff1a27d201c
#
_entry.id   e251a11edc1ca49ce97f0ff1a27d201c
#
_cell.length_a   1.000
_cell.length_b   1.000
_cell.length_c   1.000
_cell.angle_alpha   90.00
_cell.angle_beta   90.00
_cell.angle_gamma   90.00
#
_symmetry.space_group_name_H-M   'P 1'
#
loop_
_entity.id
_entity.type
_entity.pdbx_description
1 polymer ?
#
loop_
_entity_poly.entity_id
_entity_poly.type
_entity_poly.pdbx_seq_one_letter_code
_entity_poly.pdbx_strand_id
1 'polypeptide(L)'
;MENELLISGLQHFSFCRRQWALIHIEGEWSDNYFTVDGHILHENADDPFFTEKRGNVIISRALDVKCEEFGIVGKCDVVEFHSSDDGVKLAGREGLWLPTPVEYKRGVSKDIDADRLQLCAQAICLEEMLCCKIIERGFLYYAATRRREEVQLSSALRDETVSCLKEMRELYERKYTPKVKTSAKCRSCSMKDICLPK
;
A
#
# COMPACT_ATOMS: atom_id res chain seq x y z
N MET A 1 -10.59 4.78 15.88
CA MET A 1 -10.35 5.20 14.48
C MET A 1 -9.59 6.54 14.34
N GLU A 2 -9.32 7.29 15.40
CA GLU A 2 -8.66 8.62 15.28
C GLU A 2 -7.12 8.57 15.16
N ASN A 3 -6.49 7.40 15.20
CA ASN A 3 -5.01 7.30 15.25
C ASN A 3 -4.39 6.31 14.25
N GLU A 4 -5.13 5.84 13.26
CA GLU A 4 -4.61 4.89 12.28
C GLU A 4 -3.94 5.60 11.11
N LEU A 5 -2.78 5.10 10.68
CA LEU A 5 -2.07 5.62 9.51
C LEU A 5 -2.53 4.87 8.25
N LEU A 6 -2.67 5.59 7.15
CA LEU A 6 -3.02 4.99 5.87
C LEU A 6 -1.81 4.33 5.22
N ILE A 7 -1.94 3.07 4.77
CA ILE A 7 -0.91 2.36 4.01
C ILE A 7 -0.52 3.14 2.74
N SER A 8 -1.49 3.75 2.04
CA SER A 8 -1.24 4.62 0.89
C SER A 8 -0.35 5.82 1.22
N GLY A 9 -0.30 6.24 2.49
CA GLY A 9 0.60 7.28 2.97
C GLY A 9 2.08 6.96 2.80
N LEU A 10 2.47 5.68 2.72
CA LEU A 10 3.85 5.28 2.47
C LEU A 10 4.39 5.83 1.15
N GLN A 11 3.56 5.92 0.11
CA GLN A 11 3.97 6.53 -1.16
C GLN A 11 4.30 8.01 -1.00
N HIS A 12 3.44 8.76 -0.32
CA HIS A 12 3.68 10.18 -0.05
C HIS A 12 4.92 10.38 0.83
N PHE A 13 5.08 9.51 1.83
CA PHE A 13 6.19 9.54 2.78
C PHE A 13 7.55 9.28 2.11
N SER A 14 7.63 8.25 1.27
CA SER A 14 8.82 7.92 0.48
C SER A 14 9.16 9.00 -0.54
N PHE A 15 8.15 9.63 -1.12
CA PHE A 15 8.35 10.75 -2.02
C PHE A 15 8.94 11.95 -1.26
N CYS A 16 8.29 12.37 -0.18
CA CYS A 16 8.72 13.50 0.66
C CYS A 16 8.00 13.50 2.00
N ARG A 17 8.75 13.45 3.13
CA ARG A 17 8.18 13.50 4.49
C ARG A 17 7.27 14.72 4.71
N ARG A 18 7.64 15.89 4.15
CA ARG A 18 6.81 17.10 4.26
C ARG A 18 5.53 16.99 3.44
N GLN A 19 5.57 16.41 2.23
CA GLN A 19 4.35 16.16 1.46
C GLN A 19 3.38 15.29 2.26
N TRP A 20 3.88 14.20 2.82
CA TRP A 20 3.08 13.32 3.65
C TRP A 20 2.47 14.05 4.85
N ALA A 21 3.27 14.83 5.57
CA ALA A 21 2.80 15.55 6.74
C ALA A 21 1.74 16.62 6.40
N LEU A 22 1.90 17.36 5.30
CA LEU A 22 0.89 18.30 4.83
C LEU A 22 -0.45 17.60 4.54
N ILE A 23 -0.40 16.44 3.90
CA ILE A 23 -1.61 15.67 3.55
C ILE A 23 -2.23 15.02 4.78
N HIS A 24 -1.43 14.30 5.58
CA HIS A 24 -1.96 13.39 6.61
C HIS A 24 -1.98 13.96 8.03
N ILE A 25 -1.25 15.05 8.30
CA ILE A 25 -1.26 15.73 9.62
C ILE A 25 -2.01 17.04 9.52
N GLU A 26 -1.72 17.86 8.52
CA GLU A 26 -2.35 19.19 8.36
C GLU A 26 -3.67 19.15 7.58
N GLY A 27 -3.98 18.01 6.94
CA GLY A 27 -5.22 17.82 6.18
C GLY A 27 -5.28 18.61 4.87
N GLU A 28 -4.14 19.08 4.39
CA GLU A 28 -4.04 19.78 3.12
C GLU A 28 -4.14 18.80 1.96
N TRP A 29 -5.01 19.07 1.00
CA TRP A 29 -5.17 18.24 -0.19
C TRP A 29 -5.26 19.11 -1.44
N SER A 30 -4.55 18.69 -2.46
CA SER A 30 -4.63 19.30 -3.80
C SER A 30 -4.70 18.17 -4.84
N ASP A 31 -5.82 18.10 -5.53
CA ASP A 31 -5.97 17.18 -6.66
C ASP A 31 -5.10 17.65 -7.83
N ASN A 32 -4.39 16.70 -8.43
CA ASN A 32 -3.75 16.91 -9.70
C ASN A 32 -4.16 15.80 -10.69
N TYR A 33 -3.84 15.99 -11.97
CA TYR A 33 -4.17 15.04 -13.03
C TYR A 33 -3.78 13.59 -12.70
N PHE A 34 -2.64 13.38 -12.03
CA PHE A 34 -2.15 12.03 -11.70
C PHE A 34 -2.93 11.38 -10.56
N THR A 35 -3.46 12.16 -9.61
CA THR A 35 -4.26 11.65 -8.50
C THR A 35 -5.67 11.27 -8.97
N VAL A 36 -6.31 12.10 -9.77
CA VAL A 36 -7.66 11.84 -10.33
C VAL A 36 -7.66 10.57 -11.18
N ASP A 37 -6.68 10.42 -12.03
CA ASP A 37 -6.54 9.27 -12.94
C ASP A 37 -6.19 7.95 -12.18
N GLY A 38 -5.50 8.04 -11.04
CA GLY A 38 -5.25 6.90 -10.15
C GLY A 38 -6.56 6.37 -9.56
N HIS A 39 -7.44 7.24 -9.11
CA HIS A 39 -8.76 6.85 -8.57
C HIS A 39 -9.61 6.05 -9.57
N ILE A 40 -9.68 6.49 -10.83
CA ILE A 40 -10.46 5.79 -11.88
C ILE A 40 -9.97 4.36 -12.13
N LEU A 41 -8.67 4.10 -12.00
CA LEU A 41 -8.14 2.75 -12.15
C LEU A 41 -8.53 1.85 -10.97
N HIS A 42 -8.50 2.39 -9.75
CA HIS A 42 -8.91 1.66 -8.56
C HIS A 42 -10.39 1.34 -8.56
N GLU A 43 -11.27 2.24 -9.06
CA GLU A 43 -12.70 1.95 -9.22
C GLU A 43 -12.97 0.70 -10.07
N ASN A 44 -12.15 0.42 -11.08
CA ASN A 44 -12.27 -0.78 -11.91
C ASN A 44 -11.74 -2.06 -11.23
N ALA A 45 -10.89 -1.92 -10.21
CA ALA A 45 -10.41 -3.03 -9.39
C ALA A 45 -11.30 -3.28 -8.17
N ASP A 46 -12.07 -2.27 -7.76
CA ASP A 46 -12.76 -2.13 -6.49
C ASP A 46 -14.22 -2.65 -6.53
N ASP A 47 -14.50 -3.82 -7.17
CA ASP A 47 -15.77 -4.49 -6.91
C ASP A 47 -15.62 -5.44 -5.70
N PRO A 48 -15.99 -5.00 -4.47
CA PRO A 48 -15.79 -5.77 -3.24
C PRO A 48 -16.69 -7.03 -3.17
N PHE A 49 -17.69 -7.13 -4.04
CA PHE A 49 -18.59 -8.28 -4.11
C PHE A 49 -18.06 -9.38 -5.03
N PHE A 50 -16.97 -9.12 -5.75
CA PHE A 50 -16.43 -10.07 -6.70
C PHE A 50 -15.35 -10.96 -6.07
N THR A 51 -15.78 -12.02 -5.37
CA THR A 51 -14.89 -13.13 -5.02
C THR A 51 -15.00 -14.20 -6.08
N GLU A 52 -14.02 -14.27 -6.97
CA GLU A 52 -13.99 -15.24 -8.07
C GLU A 52 -13.12 -16.45 -7.70
N LYS A 53 -13.65 -17.66 -7.88
CA LYS A 53 -12.83 -18.88 -7.80
C LYS A 53 -12.48 -19.35 -9.20
N ARG A 54 -11.18 -19.37 -9.51
CA ARG A 54 -10.62 -19.92 -10.74
C ARG A 54 -9.72 -21.13 -10.42
N GLY A 55 -10.31 -22.32 -10.49
CA GLY A 55 -9.56 -23.54 -10.16
C GLY A 55 -9.07 -23.53 -8.70
N ASN A 56 -7.75 -23.50 -8.52
CA ASN A 56 -7.07 -23.52 -7.22
C ASN A 56 -6.74 -22.12 -6.68
N VAL A 57 -7.36 -21.06 -7.22
CA VAL A 57 -7.14 -19.69 -6.79
C VAL A 57 -8.49 -19.04 -6.47
N ILE A 58 -8.55 -18.37 -5.34
CA ILE A 58 -9.65 -17.46 -4.96
C ILE A 58 -9.12 -16.05 -5.09
N ILE A 59 -9.86 -15.17 -5.75
CA ILE A 59 -9.50 -13.77 -5.92
C ILE A 59 -10.46 -12.92 -5.09
N SER A 60 -9.93 -12.13 -4.17
CA SER A 60 -10.67 -11.10 -3.44
C SER A 60 -10.20 -9.73 -3.93
N ARG A 61 -11.15 -8.83 -4.17
CA ARG A 61 -10.87 -7.45 -4.60
C ARG A 61 -11.20 -6.48 -3.50
N ALA A 62 -10.52 -5.34 -3.50
CA ALA A 62 -10.77 -4.25 -2.56
C ALA A 62 -10.85 -4.70 -1.08
N LEU A 63 -9.97 -5.62 -0.68
CA LEU A 63 -9.98 -6.17 0.66
C LEU A 63 -9.43 -5.13 1.64
N ASP A 64 -10.28 -4.70 2.59
CA ASP A 64 -9.83 -3.84 3.68
C ASP A 64 -8.87 -4.60 4.59
N VAL A 65 -7.74 -3.97 4.88
CA VAL A 65 -6.68 -4.55 5.71
C VAL A 65 -6.26 -3.61 6.83
N LYS A 66 -5.86 -4.20 7.94
CA LYS A 66 -5.33 -3.48 9.10
C LYS A 66 -4.23 -4.27 9.80
N CYS A 67 -3.37 -3.56 10.51
CA CYS A 67 -2.41 -4.13 11.44
C CYS A 67 -2.44 -3.32 12.72
N GLU A 68 -2.81 -3.96 13.82
CA GLU A 68 -2.92 -3.34 15.14
C GLU A 68 -1.52 -3.01 15.69
N GLU A 69 -0.55 -3.89 15.45
CA GLU A 69 0.84 -3.73 15.91
C GLU A 69 1.43 -2.38 15.44
N PHE A 70 1.20 -2.02 14.17
CA PHE A 70 1.70 -0.76 13.61
C PHE A 70 0.65 0.35 13.54
N GLY A 71 -0.59 0.06 13.90
CA GLY A 71 -1.71 1.02 13.83
C GLY A 71 -1.94 1.54 12.42
N ILE A 72 -1.90 0.65 11.42
CA ILE A 72 -2.08 0.99 10.01
C ILE A 72 -3.33 0.34 9.44
N VAL A 73 -3.96 1.04 8.51
CA VAL A 73 -5.13 0.58 7.78
C VAL A 73 -4.99 0.89 6.30
N GLY A 74 -5.67 0.12 5.49
CA GLY A 74 -5.68 0.35 4.05
C GLY A 74 -6.53 -0.65 3.31
N LYS A 75 -6.29 -0.75 2.02
CA LYS A 75 -6.99 -1.67 1.12
C LYS A 75 -5.98 -2.36 0.21
N CYS A 76 -6.14 -3.66 0.03
CA CYS A 76 -5.46 -4.41 -1.02
C CYS A 76 -6.33 -4.37 -2.26
N ASP A 77 -5.82 -3.92 -3.39
CA ASP A 77 -6.56 -3.90 -4.65
C ASP A 77 -7.03 -5.31 -5.00
N VAL A 78 -6.13 -6.27 -4.89
CA VAL A 78 -6.42 -7.69 -5.09
C VAL A 78 -5.62 -8.55 -4.11
N VAL A 79 -6.26 -9.58 -3.56
CA VAL A 79 -5.58 -10.66 -2.85
C VAL A 79 -5.91 -11.97 -3.54
N GLU A 80 -4.90 -12.67 -4.02
CA GLU A 80 -5.01 -14.01 -4.57
C GLU A 80 -4.74 -15.02 -3.45
N PHE A 81 -5.69 -15.91 -3.21
CA PHE A 81 -5.53 -17.01 -2.25
C PHE A 81 -5.28 -18.29 -3.03
N HIS A 82 -4.07 -18.80 -2.95
CA HIS A 82 -3.64 -20.03 -3.64
C HIS A 82 -3.82 -21.22 -2.72
N SER A 83 -4.41 -22.32 -3.23
CA SER A 83 -4.52 -23.58 -2.48
C SER A 83 -3.13 -24.09 -2.09
N SER A 84 -2.90 -24.34 -0.80
CA SER A 84 -1.61 -24.74 -0.24
C SER A 84 -1.77 -25.39 1.12
N ASP A 85 -1.01 -26.45 1.42
CA ASP A 85 -1.00 -27.09 2.73
C ASP A 85 -0.43 -26.17 3.84
N ASP A 86 0.33 -25.17 3.46
CA ASP A 86 0.90 -24.14 4.36
C ASP A 86 0.00 -22.92 4.55
N GLY A 87 -1.19 -22.93 3.98
CA GLY A 87 -2.13 -21.82 4.01
C GLY A 87 -2.96 -21.74 5.29
N VAL A 88 -3.95 -20.85 5.28
CA VAL A 88 -4.93 -20.63 6.35
C VAL A 88 -6.33 -21.03 5.91
N LYS A 89 -7.22 -21.31 6.87
CA LYS A 89 -8.63 -21.53 6.59
C LYS A 89 -9.34 -20.23 6.27
N LEU A 90 -10.10 -20.20 5.19
CA LEU A 90 -10.98 -19.09 4.86
C LEU A 90 -12.42 -19.48 5.20
N ALA A 91 -13.19 -18.52 5.76
CA ALA A 91 -14.59 -18.73 6.09
C ALA A 91 -15.40 -19.15 4.85
N GLY A 92 -16.17 -20.23 4.98
CA GLY A 92 -17.00 -20.75 3.89
C GLY A 92 -16.24 -21.38 2.71
N ARG A 93 -14.93 -21.68 2.89
CA ARG A 93 -14.09 -22.33 1.87
C ARG A 93 -13.44 -23.59 2.43
N GLU A 94 -13.46 -24.66 1.65
CA GLU A 94 -12.72 -25.89 1.97
C GLU A 94 -11.24 -25.75 1.63
N GLY A 95 -10.38 -26.44 2.39
CA GLY A 95 -8.94 -26.44 2.20
C GLY A 95 -8.22 -25.30 2.92
N LEU A 96 -6.92 -25.19 2.65
CA LEU A 96 -6.05 -24.14 3.16
C LEU A 96 -5.57 -23.25 2.00
N TRP A 97 -5.38 -21.97 2.28
CA TRP A 97 -5.16 -20.95 1.26
C TRP A 97 -4.04 -20.01 1.67
N LEU A 98 -3.07 -19.83 0.79
CA LEU A 98 -1.95 -18.91 0.98
C LEU A 98 -2.28 -17.55 0.36
N PRO A 99 -2.37 -16.46 1.14
CA PRO A 99 -2.64 -15.12 0.61
C PRO A 99 -1.44 -14.56 -0.13
N THR A 100 -1.69 -13.88 -1.24
CA THR A 100 -0.69 -13.19 -2.05
C THR A 100 -1.25 -11.84 -2.49
N PRO A 101 -0.76 -10.72 -1.96
CA PRO A 101 -1.24 -9.40 -2.35
C PRO A 101 -0.78 -9.01 -3.74
N VAL A 102 -1.66 -8.33 -4.48
CA VAL A 102 -1.39 -7.77 -5.80
C VAL A 102 -1.86 -6.32 -5.82
N GLU A 103 -0.92 -5.41 -5.94
CA GLU A 103 -1.17 -3.97 -6.01
C GLU A 103 -1.21 -3.51 -7.47
N TYR A 104 -2.22 -2.75 -7.84
CA TYR A 104 -2.42 -2.23 -9.18
C TYR A 104 -1.80 -0.86 -9.33
N LYS A 105 -0.98 -0.69 -10.37
CA LYS A 105 -0.34 0.58 -10.70
C LYS A 105 -0.66 1.00 -12.12
N ARG A 106 -1.06 2.26 -12.29
CA ARG A 106 -1.43 2.81 -13.58
C ARG A 106 -0.25 2.92 -14.56
N GLY A 107 0.88 3.36 -14.04
CA GLY A 107 2.06 3.69 -14.85
C GLY A 107 2.83 2.49 -15.36
N VAL A 108 4.09 2.73 -15.65
CA VAL A 108 5.11 1.73 -15.94
C VAL A 108 5.93 1.48 -14.69
N SER A 109 6.56 0.30 -14.62
CA SER A 109 7.53 0.02 -13.56
C SER A 109 8.56 1.14 -13.47
N LYS A 110 8.74 1.66 -12.27
CA LYS A 110 9.77 2.63 -11.92
C LYS A 110 10.59 2.01 -10.80
N ASP A 111 11.90 2.26 -10.78
CA ASP A 111 12.75 1.93 -9.65
C ASP A 111 12.44 2.82 -8.42
N ILE A 112 11.18 2.80 -7.99
CA ILE A 112 10.72 3.58 -6.83
C ILE A 112 10.28 2.58 -5.78
N ASP A 113 10.99 2.54 -4.66
CA ASP A 113 10.71 1.63 -3.54
C ASP A 113 9.33 1.86 -2.89
N ALA A 114 8.70 3.01 -3.13
CA ALA A 114 7.40 3.37 -2.55
C ALA A 114 6.29 2.35 -2.80
N ASP A 115 6.21 1.80 -4.03
CA ASP A 115 5.19 0.80 -4.38
C ASP A 115 5.47 -0.54 -3.70
N ARG A 116 6.75 -0.89 -3.54
CA ARG A 116 7.19 -2.09 -2.84
C ARG A 116 6.95 -2.00 -1.34
N LEU A 117 7.19 -0.82 -0.74
CA LEU A 117 6.88 -0.56 0.67
C LEU A 117 5.37 -0.68 0.94
N GLN A 118 4.53 -0.14 0.06
CA GLN A 118 3.08 -0.26 0.18
C GLN A 118 2.64 -1.73 0.11
N LEU A 119 3.12 -2.48 -0.87
CA LEU A 119 2.84 -3.90 -1.03
C LEU A 119 3.30 -4.72 0.18
N CYS A 120 4.47 -4.40 0.73
CA CYS A 120 5.00 -5.03 1.93
C CYS A 120 4.12 -4.74 3.17
N ALA A 121 3.66 -3.51 3.35
CA ALA A 121 2.74 -3.15 4.43
C ALA A 121 1.40 -3.88 4.31
N GLN A 122 0.87 -4.06 3.10
CA GLN A 122 -0.33 -4.87 2.85
C GLN A 122 -0.11 -6.34 3.25
N ALA A 123 1.05 -6.91 2.93
CA ALA A 123 1.39 -8.28 3.34
C ALA A 123 1.47 -8.41 4.87
N ILE A 124 2.09 -7.46 5.57
CA ILE A 124 2.15 -7.43 7.04
C ILE A 124 0.74 -7.39 7.64
N CYS A 125 -0.17 -6.58 7.09
CA CYS A 125 -1.56 -6.56 7.54
C CYS A 125 -2.26 -7.91 7.33
N LEU A 126 -2.09 -8.53 6.17
CA LEU A 126 -2.68 -9.85 5.88
C LEU A 126 -2.14 -10.92 6.80
N GLU A 127 -0.86 -10.89 7.14
CA GLU A 127 -0.21 -11.83 8.08
C GLU A 127 -0.86 -11.76 9.47
N GLU A 128 -1.05 -10.55 9.99
CA GLU A 128 -1.69 -10.34 11.29
C GLU A 128 -3.18 -10.73 11.25
N MET A 129 -3.94 -10.22 10.28
CA MET A 129 -5.38 -10.46 10.18
C MET A 129 -5.74 -11.94 10.01
N LEU A 130 -4.94 -12.65 9.23
CA LEU A 130 -5.19 -14.06 8.92
C LEU A 130 -4.42 -15.02 9.82
N CYS A 131 -3.57 -14.50 10.72
CA CYS A 131 -2.67 -15.29 11.55
C CYS A 131 -1.88 -16.31 10.72
N CYS A 132 -1.42 -15.89 9.54
CA CYS A 132 -0.70 -16.75 8.62
C CYS A 132 0.82 -16.66 8.77
N LYS A 133 1.54 -17.57 8.11
CA LYS A 133 2.99 -17.47 7.98
C LYS A 133 3.37 -16.22 7.20
N ILE A 134 4.64 -15.83 7.30
CA ILE A 134 5.23 -14.73 6.54
C ILE A 134 4.96 -14.92 5.05
N ILE A 135 4.39 -13.90 4.42
CA ILE A 135 4.15 -13.84 2.98
C ILE A 135 5.47 -13.44 2.32
N GLU A 136 6.08 -14.35 1.59
CA GLU A 136 7.42 -14.14 1.03
C GLU A 136 7.43 -13.27 -0.24
N ARG A 137 6.27 -13.18 -0.93
CA ARG A 137 6.15 -12.45 -2.20
C ARG A 137 4.78 -11.83 -2.38
N GLY A 138 4.75 -10.78 -3.19
CA GLY A 138 3.54 -10.16 -3.71
C GLY A 138 3.80 -9.68 -5.14
N PHE A 139 2.83 -9.00 -5.73
CA PHE A 139 2.95 -8.56 -7.12
C PHE A 139 2.54 -7.10 -7.29
N LEU A 140 3.25 -6.42 -8.20
CA LEU A 140 2.83 -5.14 -8.75
C LEU A 140 2.30 -5.38 -10.17
N TYR A 141 1.08 -4.92 -10.44
CA TYR A 141 0.49 -4.99 -11.77
C TYR A 141 0.45 -3.61 -12.41
N TYR A 142 1.15 -3.44 -13.50
CA TYR A 142 1.24 -2.18 -14.25
C TYR A 142 0.25 -2.17 -15.42
N ALA A 143 -0.85 -1.41 -15.28
CA ALA A 143 -1.93 -1.37 -16.26
C ALA A 143 -1.47 -0.86 -17.64
N ALA A 144 -0.59 0.14 -17.69
CA ALA A 144 -0.08 0.72 -18.94
C ALA A 144 0.65 -0.31 -19.81
N THR A 145 1.35 -1.25 -19.20
CA THR A 145 2.14 -2.29 -19.93
C THR A 145 1.52 -3.66 -19.83
N ARG A 146 0.45 -3.83 -19.04
CA ARG A 146 -0.17 -5.13 -18.69
C ARG A 146 0.86 -6.13 -18.15
N ARG A 147 1.87 -5.64 -17.45
CA ARG A 147 2.92 -6.46 -16.86
C ARG A 147 2.69 -6.66 -15.38
N ARG A 148 2.96 -7.87 -14.92
CA ARG A 148 2.99 -8.26 -13.52
C ARG A 148 4.46 -8.46 -13.13
N GLU A 149 4.89 -7.76 -12.09
CA GLU A 149 6.23 -7.83 -11.50
C GLU A 149 6.14 -8.53 -10.15
N GLU A 150 6.91 -9.59 -9.96
CA GLU A 150 7.03 -10.25 -8.67
C GLU A 150 7.97 -9.44 -7.76
N VAL A 151 7.54 -9.19 -6.55
CA VAL A 151 8.31 -8.51 -5.50
C VAL A 151 8.57 -9.50 -4.38
N GLN A 152 9.84 -9.76 -4.12
CA GLN A 152 10.27 -10.52 -2.94
C GLN A 152 10.16 -9.64 -1.71
N LEU A 153 9.34 -10.06 -0.74
CA LEU A 153 9.12 -9.35 0.53
C LEU A 153 10.22 -9.73 1.53
N SER A 154 11.46 -9.44 1.14
CA SER A 154 12.66 -9.76 1.90
C SER A 154 12.70 -9.10 3.28
N SER A 155 13.54 -9.62 4.20
CA SER A 155 13.76 -9.00 5.49
C SER A 155 14.18 -7.54 5.37
N ALA A 156 15.06 -7.21 4.43
CA ALA A 156 15.50 -5.83 4.19
C ALA A 156 14.34 -4.90 3.81
N LEU A 157 13.43 -5.33 2.91
CA LEU A 157 12.24 -4.55 2.54
C LEU A 157 11.27 -4.40 3.72
N ARG A 158 11.12 -5.44 4.52
CA ARG A 158 10.30 -5.41 5.75
C ARG A 158 10.86 -4.44 6.78
N ASP A 159 12.17 -4.49 7.03
CA ASP A 159 12.84 -3.59 7.97
C ASP A 159 12.69 -2.13 7.53
N GLU A 160 12.84 -1.85 6.24
CA GLU A 160 12.62 -0.53 5.67
C GLU A 160 11.17 -0.08 5.82
N THR A 161 10.21 -0.96 5.51
CA THR A 161 8.77 -0.68 5.67
C THR A 161 8.44 -0.33 7.12
N VAL A 162 8.89 -1.16 8.06
CA VAL A 162 8.67 -0.94 9.50
C VAL A 162 9.34 0.35 9.97
N SER A 163 10.54 0.65 9.49
CA SER A 163 11.23 1.91 9.80
C SER A 163 10.45 3.13 9.31
N CYS A 164 9.91 3.08 8.08
CA CYS A 164 9.06 4.15 7.55
C CYS A 164 7.78 4.31 8.38
N LEU A 165 7.11 3.21 8.74
CA LEU A 165 5.88 3.26 9.54
C LEU A 165 6.14 3.86 10.94
N LYS A 166 7.25 3.52 11.58
CA LYS A 166 7.66 4.09 12.87
C LYS A 166 7.93 5.59 12.75
N GLU A 167 8.65 6.03 11.72
CA GLU A 167 8.92 7.45 11.47
C GLU A 167 7.62 8.21 11.20
N MET A 168 6.71 7.66 10.38
CA MET A 168 5.39 8.22 10.13
C MET A 168 4.60 8.37 11.44
N ARG A 169 4.59 7.35 12.30
CA ARG A 169 3.91 7.36 13.59
C ARG A 169 4.46 8.46 14.49
N GLU A 170 5.79 8.56 14.61
CA GLU A 170 6.44 9.59 15.42
C GLU A 170 6.06 11.01 14.96
N LEU A 171 6.09 11.27 13.64
CA LEU A 171 5.68 12.57 13.10
C LEU A 171 4.21 12.87 13.37
N TYR A 172 3.33 11.86 13.20
CA TYR A 172 1.89 12.00 13.41
C TYR A 172 1.55 12.32 14.86
N GLU A 173 2.13 11.59 15.81
CA GLU A 173 1.91 11.81 17.25
C GLU A 173 2.41 13.18 17.72
N ARG A 174 3.55 13.61 17.17
CA ARG A 174 4.12 14.94 17.46
C ARG A 174 3.41 16.07 16.71
N LYS A 175 2.49 15.77 15.80
CA LYS A 175 1.87 16.73 14.88
C LYS A 175 2.92 17.63 14.23
N TYR A 176 4.01 17.01 13.75
CA TYR A 176 5.17 17.73 13.26
C TYR A 176 5.31 17.60 11.74
N THR A 177 5.34 18.75 11.06
CA THR A 177 5.59 18.88 9.63
C THR A 177 7.05 19.22 9.37
N PRO A 178 7.86 18.26 8.83
CA PRO A 178 9.29 18.48 8.62
C PRO A 178 9.57 19.60 7.63
N LYS A 179 10.63 20.37 7.89
CA LYS A 179 11.22 21.27 6.90
C LYS A 179 12.10 20.49 5.94
N VAL A 180 11.98 20.73 4.65
CA VAL A 180 12.77 20.07 3.61
C VAL A 180 13.37 21.11 2.67
N LYS A 181 14.52 20.75 2.06
CA LYS A 181 15.11 21.58 0.99
C LYS A 181 14.39 21.28 -0.33
N THR A 182 14.21 22.31 -1.15
CA THR A 182 13.69 22.18 -2.52
C THR A 182 14.60 21.26 -3.34
N SER A 183 13.98 20.36 -4.11
CA SER A 183 14.69 19.40 -4.96
C SER A 183 13.99 19.25 -6.31
N ALA A 184 14.57 18.47 -7.23
CA ALA A 184 13.96 18.17 -8.52
C ALA A 184 12.56 17.51 -8.38
N LYS A 185 12.33 16.72 -7.32
CA LYS A 185 11.03 16.09 -7.01
C LYS A 185 9.91 17.12 -6.82
N CYS A 186 10.23 18.34 -6.36
CA CYS A 186 9.22 19.38 -6.13
C CYS A 186 8.50 19.84 -7.41
N ARG A 187 9.10 19.64 -8.59
CA ARG A 187 8.47 20.01 -9.87
C ARG A 187 7.23 19.19 -10.19
N SER A 188 7.20 17.94 -9.75
CA SER A 188 6.10 16.98 -9.94
C SER A 188 5.30 16.72 -8.66
N CYS A 189 5.52 17.51 -7.61
CA CYS A 189 4.84 17.36 -6.33
C CYS A 189 3.41 17.88 -6.41
N SER A 190 2.43 17.08 -5.96
CA SER A 190 1.02 17.51 -5.88
C SER A 190 0.82 18.68 -4.92
N MET A 191 1.67 18.80 -3.89
CA MET A 191 1.60 19.84 -2.87
C MET A 191 2.47 21.06 -3.20
N LYS A 192 2.93 21.22 -4.46
CA LYS A 192 3.88 22.27 -4.86
C LYS A 192 3.39 23.67 -4.52
N ASP A 193 2.11 23.94 -4.77
CA ASP A 193 1.55 25.29 -4.63
C ASP A 193 1.22 25.65 -3.16
N ILE A 194 1.09 24.63 -2.31
CA ILE A 194 0.80 24.77 -0.87
C ILE A 194 2.11 24.73 -0.06
N CYS A 195 3.01 23.88 -0.46
CA CYS A 195 4.25 23.59 0.27
C CYS A 195 5.27 24.70 0.16
N LEU A 196 5.20 25.84 0.09
CA LEU A 196 6.21 26.91 0.03
C LEU A 196 7.56 26.50 0.70
N PRO A 197 8.32 25.54 0.17
CA PRO A 197 9.60 25.18 0.78
C PRO A 197 10.54 26.36 0.60
N LYS A 198 10.88 27.02 1.69
CA LYS A 198 11.87 28.12 1.73
C LYS A 198 13.26 27.56 1.89
#